data_e7d9a9c7ad5e82a71bd24725a669a01c
#
_entry.id   e7d9a9c7ad5e82a71bd24725a669a01c
#
_cell.length_a   1.000
_cell.length_b   1.000
_cell.length_c   1.000
_cell.angle_alpha   90.00
_cell.angle_beta   90.00
_cell.angle_gamma   90.00
#
_symmetry.space_group_name_H-M   'P 1'
#
loop_
_entity.id
_entity.type
_entity.pdbx_description
1 polymer ?
#
loop_
_entity_poly.entity_id
_entity_poly.type
_entity_poly.pdbx_seq_one_letter_code
_entity_poly.pdbx_strand_id
1 'polypeptide(L)'
;MWAKIPVYLGVAAVCGAGLLYIAGLLLPETRSLSKTIVFDAPIDIVYRTVTDNRHWHYRTSLDDLRIVSENAGREVWLETTGGITIRFETLDKHYPDHYAFKMEHRLFDGIWTAEMEAVSANRTRFTATENIRYKNPFVRAVGHALMDLDKMMRTYQDELAAELARQTRISPPETD
;
A
#
# COMPACT_ATOMS: atom_id res chain seq x y z
N MET A 1 -48.98 14.16 11.98
CA MET A 1 -47.74 14.89 11.61
C MET A 1 -46.47 14.01 11.59
N TRP A 2 -46.45 12.92 12.34
CA TRP A 2 -45.26 12.01 12.51
C TRP A 2 -45.00 11.03 11.36
N ALA A 3 -46.01 10.70 10.54
CA ALA A 3 -45.88 9.72 9.44
C ALA A 3 -45.08 10.21 8.22
N LYS A 4 -44.81 11.51 8.09
CA LYS A 4 -44.08 12.09 6.94
C LYS A 4 -42.57 12.13 7.15
N ILE A 5 -42.08 12.04 8.38
CA ILE A 5 -40.65 12.09 8.72
C ILE A 5 -39.88 10.92 8.07
N PRO A 6 -40.31 9.63 8.16
CA PRO A 6 -39.62 8.54 7.52
C PRO A 6 -39.54 8.62 6.00
N VAL A 7 -40.58 9.24 5.35
CA VAL A 7 -40.57 9.46 3.91
C VAL A 7 -39.49 10.47 3.50
N TYR A 8 -39.37 11.60 4.22
CA TYR A 8 -38.34 12.60 3.93
C TYR A 8 -36.93 12.08 4.17
N LEU A 9 -36.72 11.27 5.21
CA LEU A 9 -35.44 10.62 5.46
C LEU A 9 -35.06 9.62 4.35
N GLY A 10 -36.05 8.85 3.86
CA GLY A 10 -35.85 7.95 2.74
C GLY A 10 -35.48 8.67 1.44
N VAL A 11 -36.19 9.75 1.12
CA VAL A 11 -35.90 10.58 -0.07
C VAL A 11 -34.50 11.21 0.06
N ALA A 12 -34.15 11.78 1.20
CA ALA A 12 -32.84 12.37 1.42
C ALA A 12 -31.69 11.34 1.28
N ALA A 13 -31.87 10.13 1.78
CA ALA A 13 -30.90 9.05 1.64
C ALA A 13 -30.71 8.63 0.17
N VAL A 14 -31.79 8.50 -0.60
CA VAL A 14 -31.73 8.17 -2.03
C VAL A 14 -31.05 9.29 -2.82
N CYS A 15 -31.40 10.55 -2.55
CA CYS A 15 -30.77 11.70 -3.19
C CYS A 15 -29.26 11.76 -2.86
N GLY A 16 -28.88 11.55 -1.59
CA GLY A 16 -27.49 11.51 -1.16
C GLY A 16 -26.69 10.40 -1.85
N ALA A 17 -27.25 9.19 -1.93
CA ALA A 17 -26.65 8.09 -2.67
C ALA A 17 -26.50 8.41 -4.17
N GLY A 18 -27.52 9.01 -4.78
CA GLY A 18 -27.47 9.45 -6.18
C GLY A 18 -26.36 10.47 -6.44
N LEU A 19 -26.22 11.48 -5.57
CA LEU A 19 -25.15 12.48 -5.66
C LEU A 19 -23.77 11.85 -5.50
N LEU A 20 -23.61 10.93 -4.55
CA LEU A 20 -22.33 10.22 -4.32
C LEU A 20 -21.97 9.37 -5.54
N TYR A 21 -22.94 8.69 -6.15
CA TYR A 21 -22.73 7.92 -7.37
C TYR A 21 -22.29 8.80 -8.55
N ILE A 22 -22.98 9.93 -8.77
CA ILE A 22 -22.62 10.90 -9.81
C ILE A 22 -21.20 11.47 -9.56
N ALA A 23 -20.89 11.86 -8.33
CA ALA A 23 -19.55 12.31 -7.96
C ALA A 23 -18.51 11.25 -8.30
N GLY A 24 -18.77 9.98 -7.98
CA GLY A 24 -17.90 8.87 -8.33
C GLY A 24 -17.73 8.66 -9.83
N LEU A 25 -18.74 8.92 -10.65
CA LEU A 25 -18.61 8.85 -12.12
C LEU A 25 -17.67 9.94 -12.69
N LEU A 26 -17.60 11.09 -12.04
CA LEU A 26 -16.76 12.22 -12.46
C LEU A 26 -15.31 12.10 -12.00
N LEU A 27 -15.02 11.24 -11.02
CA LEU A 27 -13.68 11.03 -10.52
C LEU A 27 -12.91 10.00 -11.39
N PRO A 28 -11.56 10.07 -11.45
CA PRO A 28 -10.75 9.08 -12.13
C PRO A 28 -10.94 7.66 -11.57
N GLU A 29 -11.00 6.65 -12.44
CA GLU A 29 -11.08 5.24 -12.01
C GLU A 29 -9.84 4.77 -11.28
N THR A 30 -8.69 5.26 -11.74
CA THR A 30 -7.39 4.94 -11.17
C THR A 30 -6.83 6.15 -10.44
N ARG A 31 -6.29 5.91 -9.26
CA ARG A 31 -5.54 6.88 -8.48
C ARG A 31 -4.11 6.37 -8.34
N SER A 32 -3.15 7.22 -8.70
CA SER A 32 -1.73 6.91 -8.64
C SER A 32 -1.02 7.86 -7.69
N LEU A 33 -0.08 7.33 -6.90
CA LEU A 33 0.83 8.10 -6.07
C LEU A 33 2.22 7.50 -6.17
N SER A 34 3.23 8.35 -6.39
CA SER A 34 4.63 7.97 -6.33
C SER A 34 5.36 8.80 -5.28
N LYS A 35 6.20 8.16 -4.47
CA LYS A 35 7.03 8.82 -3.46
C LYS A 35 8.44 8.29 -3.49
N THR A 36 9.39 9.21 -3.42
CA THR A 36 10.83 8.92 -3.35
C THR A 36 11.38 9.34 -1.99
N ILE A 37 12.20 8.47 -1.41
CA ILE A 37 12.98 8.72 -0.20
C ILE A 37 14.39 8.19 -0.41
N VAL A 38 15.37 8.71 0.34
CA VAL A 38 16.72 8.14 0.40
C VAL A 38 16.93 7.55 1.78
N PHE A 39 17.18 6.25 1.82
CA PHE A 39 17.53 5.53 3.05
C PHE A 39 19.04 5.52 3.24
N ASP A 40 19.50 5.65 4.48
CA ASP A 40 20.91 5.45 4.87
C ASP A 40 21.16 3.96 5.14
N ALA A 41 21.07 3.17 4.07
CA ALA A 41 21.28 1.72 4.06
C ALA A 41 21.74 1.26 2.66
N PRO A 42 22.59 0.21 2.58
CA PRO A 42 22.95 -0.44 1.31
C PRO A 42 21.73 -0.97 0.56
N ILE A 43 21.78 -0.97 -0.77
CA ILE A 43 20.65 -1.37 -1.62
C ILE A 43 20.20 -2.82 -1.39
N ASP A 44 21.12 -3.73 -1.14
CA ASP A 44 20.81 -5.13 -0.87
C ASP A 44 20.06 -5.32 0.46
N ILE A 45 20.37 -4.53 1.48
CA ILE A 45 19.62 -4.53 2.75
C ILE A 45 18.22 -3.97 2.54
N VAL A 46 18.08 -2.84 1.82
CA VAL A 46 16.76 -2.27 1.50
C VAL A 46 15.91 -3.30 0.73
N TYR A 47 16.47 -3.88 -0.33
CA TYR A 47 15.78 -4.87 -1.14
C TYR A 47 15.30 -6.07 -0.31
N ARG A 48 16.18 -6.70 0.46
CA ARG A 48 15.82 -7.85 1.29
C ARG A 48 14.75 -7.52 2.31
N THR A 49 14.83 -6.34 2.95
CA THR A 49 13.83 -5.92 3.94
C THR A 49 12.45 -5.72 3.30
N VAL A 50 12.41 -5.10 2.12
CA VAL A 50 11.14 -4.82 1.40
C VAL A 50 10.51 -6.10 0.84
N THR A 51 11.33 -7.08 0.42
CA THR A 51 10.85 -8.29 -0.26
C THR A 51 10.62 -9.49 0.65
N ASP A 52 10.96 -9.40 1.94
CA ASP A 52 10.76 -10.47 2.91
C ASP A 52 9.50 -10.28 3.74
N ASN A 53 8.41 -10.84 3.23
CA ASN A 53 7.12 -10.83 3.91
C ASN A 53 7.08 -11.61 5.23
N ARG A 54 8.09 -12.45 5.54
CA ARG A 54 8.15 -13.20 6.81
C ARG A 54 8.55 -12.32 7.99
N HIS A 55 9.33 -11.27 7.73
CA HIS A 55 9.82 -10.33 8.74
C HIS A 55 9.00 -9.02 8.75
N TRP A 56 7.69 -9.10 8.54
CA TRP A 56 6.79 -7.95 8.43
C TRP A 56 6.53 -7.17 9.72
N HIS A 57 6.92 -7.69 10.89
CA HIS A 57 6.57 -7.12 12.21
C HIS A 57 7.08 -5.70 12.45
N TYR A 58 8.00 -5.19 11.64
CA TYR A 58 8.38 -3.77 11.65
C TYR A 58 7.28 -2.86 11.12
N ARG A 59 6.33 -3.40 10.34
CA ARG A 59 5.16 -2.69 9.80
C ARG A 59 4.06 -2.67 10.87
N THR A 60 4.21 -1.76 11.85
CA THR A 60 3.28 -1.65 13.00
C THR A 60 1.88 -1.20 12.61
N SER A 61 1.72 -0.68 11.39
CA SER A 61 0.43 -0.34 10.79
C SER A 61 -0.40 -1.55 10.34
N LEU A 62 0.19 -2.77 10.29
CA LEU A 62 -0.52 -4.01 9.99
C LEU A 62 -0.96 -4.72 11.28
N ASP A 63 -2.17 -5.29 11.24
CA ASP A 63 -2.67 -6.17 12.31
C ASP A 63 -2.16 -7.62 12.12
N ASP A 64 -2.08 -8.08 10.86
CA ASP A 64 -1.63 -9.44 10.50
C ASP A 64 -1.10 -9.49 9.07
N LEU A 65 -0.13 -10.38 8.83
CA LEU A 65 0.31 -10.79 7.50
C LEU A 65 0.51 -12.31 7.48
N ARG A 66 -0.12 -12.97 6.51
CA ARG A 66 -0.04 -14.41 6.35
C ARG A 66 0.28 -14.81 4.91
N ILE A 67 1.38 -15.54 4.70
CA ILE A 67 1.72 -16.14 3.41
C ILE A 67 0.77 -17.31 3.17
N VAL A 68 0.08 -17.31 2.04
CA VAL A 68 -0.89 -18.34 1.62
C VAL A 68 -0.22 -19.39 0.74
N SER A 69 0.63 -18.95 -0.17
CA SER A 69 1.39 -19.84 -1.05
C SER A 69 2.67 -19.18 -1.53
N GLU A 70 3.65 -20.02 -1.85
CA GLU A 70 4.91 -19.62 -2.47
C GLU A 70 5.27 -20.63 -3.54
N ASN A 71 5.62 -20.14 -4.73
CA ASN A 71 6.08 -20.96 -5.84
C ASN A 71 7.11 -20.19 -6.68
N ALA A 72 8.31 -20.74 -6.83
CA ALA A 72 9.38 -20.17 -7.66
C ALA A 72 9.68 -18.69 -7.36
N GLY A 73 9.71 -18.30 -6.06
CA GLY A 73 9.96 -16.93 -5.62
C GLY A 73 8.79 -15.97 -5.73
N ARG A 74 7.64 -16.44 -6.20
CA ARG A 74 6.38 -15.68 -6.19
C ARG A 74 5.56 -16.07 -4.98
N GLU A 75 5.22 -15.09 -4.18
CA GLU A 75 4.39 -15.25 -2.98
C GLU A 75 2.98 -14.73 -3.22
N VAL A 76 2.02 -15.41 -2.61
CA VAL A 76 0.67 -14.90 -2.39
C VAL A 76 0.48 -14.76 -0.90
N TRP A 77 0.07 -13.58 -0.44
CA TRP A 77 -0.14 -13.33 0.97
C TRP A 77 -1.40 -12.48 1.22
N LEU A 78 -1.83 -12.48 2.46
CA LEU A 78 -2.93 -11.67 2.96
C LEU A 78 -2.37 -10.68 3.97
N GLU A 79 -2.73 -9.41 3.87
CA GLU A 79 -2.51 -8.39 4.89
C GLU A 79 -3.83 -7.93 5.47
N THR A 80 -3.87 -7.76 6.78
CA THR A 80 -5.04 -7.23 7.49
C THR A 80 -4.67 -5.93 8.19
N THR A 81 -5.47 -4.90 7.99
CA THR A 81 -5.35 -3.59 8.66
C THR A 81 -6.74 -3.08 9.01
N GLY A 82 -6.99 -2.75 10.30
CA GLY A 82 -8.29 -2.24 10.74
C GLY A 82 -9.46 -3.18 10.41
N GLY A 83 -9.23 -4.49 10.42
CA GLY A 83 -10.23 -5.51 10.09
C GLY A 83 -10.48 -5.68 8.59
N ILE A 84 -9.76 -4.99 7.72
CA ILE A 84 -9.83 -5.16 6.26
C ILE A 84 -8.69 -6.06 5.81
N THR A 85 -9.01 -7.18 5.15
CA THR A 85 -8.03 -8.10 4.60
C THR A 85 -7.93 -7.94 3.08
N ILE A 86 -6.71 -7.75 2.59
CA ILE A 86 -6.38 -7.59 1.18
C ILE A 86 -5.48 -8.75 0.76
N ARG A 87 -5.71 -9.30 -0.44
CA ARG A 87 -4.86 -10.31 -1.05
C ARG A 87 -3.81 -9.65 -1.90
N PHE A 88 -2.58 -10.10 -1.74
CA PHE A 88 -1.42 -9.67 -2.50
C PHE A 88 -0.79 -10.83 -3.25
N GLU A 89 -0.13 -10.54 -4.36
CA GLU A 89 0.61 -11.51 -5.15
C GLU A 89 1.81 -10.86 -5.81
N THR A 90 2.99 -11.45 -5.64
CA THR A 90 4.21 -11.01 -6.33
C THR A 90 4.04 -11.08 -7.84
N LEU A 91 4.29 -9.97 -8.51
CA LEU A 91 4.34 -9.89 -9.98
C LEU A 91 5.76 -10.07 -10.47
N ASP A 92 6.70 -9.34 -9.87
CA ASP A 92 8.08 -9.33 -10.31
C ASP A 92 9.05 -9.03 -9.16
N LYS A 93 10.25 -9.63 -9.20
CA LYS A 93 11.36 -9.41 -8.29
C LYS A 93 12.67 -9.46 -9.08
N HIS A 94 13.34 -8.31 -9.22
CA HIS A 94 14.69 -8.23 -9.76
C HIS A 94 15.62 -7.70 -8.67
N TYR A 95 16.54 -8.53 -8.22
CA TYR A 95 17.55 -8.16 -7.25
C TYR A 95 18.64 -7.33 -7.91
N PRO A 96 19.06 -6.22 -7.29
CA PRO A 96 18.59 -5.64 -6.03
C PRO A 96 17.70 -4.40 -6.22
N ASP A 97 17.15 -4.15 -7.38
CA ASP A 97 16.67 -2.82 -7.81
C ASP A 97 15.17 -2.72 -8.08
N HIS A 98 14.44 -3.85 -8.23
CA HIS A 98 13.01 -3.80 -8.55
C HIS A 98 12.18 -4.82 -7.78
N TYR A 99 11.00 -4.39 -7.33
CA TYR A 99 9.97 -5.26 -6.77
C TYR A 99 8.57 -4.75 -7.15
N ALA A 100 7.71 -5.67 -7.58
CA ALA A 100 6.32 -5.38 -7.91
C ALA A 100 5.37 -6.44 -7.38
N PHE A 101 4.20 -6.01 -6.90
CA PHE A 101 3.10 -6.89 -6.54
C PHE A 101 1.75 -6.27 -6.91
N LYS A 102 0.76 -7.13 -7.11
CA LYS A 102 -0.64 -6.72 -7.22
C LYS A 102 -1.36 -6.88 -5.89
N MET A 103 -2.38 -6.07 -5.69
CA MET A 103 -3.33 -6.19 -4.59
C MET A 103 -4.73 -6.39 -5.15
N GLU A 104 -5.51 -7.24 -4.48
CA GLU A 104 -6.86 -7.59 -4.88
C GLU A 104 -7.81 -7.53 -3.67
N HIS A 105 -8.84 -6.72 -3.81
CA HIS A 105 -9.93 -6.63 -2.85
C HIS A 105 -11.26 -6.54 -3.60
N ARG A 106 -12.38 -6.85 -2.95
CA ARG A 106 -13.72 -6.79 -3.58
C ARG A 106 -14.09 -5.40 -4.10
N LEU A 107 -13.52 -4.34 -3.53
CA LEU A 107 -13.84 -2.94 -3.82
C LEU A 107 -12.85 -2.27 -4.78
N PHE A 108 -11.60 -2.76 -4.83
CA PHE A 108 -10.53 -2.20 -5.65
C PHE A 108 -9.50 -3.26 -6.01
N ASP A 109 -8.73 -2.97 -7.04
CA ASP A 109 -7.50 -3.66 -7.40
C ASP A 109 -6.36 -2.63 -7.40
N GLY A 110 -5.12 -3.10 -7.29
CA GLY A 110 -3.98 -2.21 -7.38
C GLY A 110 -2.70 -2.92 -7.79
N ILE A 111 -1.72 -2.11 -8.15
CA ILE A 111 -0.34 -2.52 -8.39
C ILE A 111 0.55 -1.57 -7.60
N TRP A 112 1.48 -2.15 -6.86
CA TRP A 112 2.53 -1.42 -6.19
C TRP A 112 3.88 -1.82 -6.76
N THR A 113 4.76 -0.84 -6.98
CA THR A 113 6.12 -1.06 -7.45
C THR A 113 7.10 -0.31 -6.60
N ALA A 114 8.31 -0.86 -6.43
CA ALA A 114 9.45 -0.17 -5.86
C ALA A 114 10.63 -0.25 -6.82
N GLU A 115 11.23 0.91 -7.08
CA GLU A 115 12.49 1.07 -7.76
C GLU A 115 13.56 1.49 -6.75
N MET A 116 14.69 0.84 -6.77
CA MET A 116 15.79 1.08 -5.86
C MET A 116 17.06 1.39 -6.65
N GLU A 117 17.79 2.42 -6.23
CA GLU A 117 19.02 2.86 -6.87
C GLU A 117 20.08 3.15 -5.80
N ALA A 118 21.27 2.56 -5.91
CA ALA A 118 22.38 2.87 -5.03
C ALA A 118 22.90 4.30 -5.30
N VAL A 119 22.71 5.20 -4.34
CA VAL A 119 23.26 6.56 -4.39
C VAL A 119 24.72 6.57 -3.93
N SER A 120 25.05 5.69 -2.99
CA SER A 120 26.41 5.37 -2.54
C SER A 120 26.43 3.96 -1.95
N ALA A 121 27.59 3.49 -1.47
CA ALA A 121 27.69 2.18 -0.84
C ALA A 121 26.69 1.95 0.32
N ASN A 122 26.36 3.02 1.06
CA ASN A 122 25.49 2.96 2.25
C ASN A 122 24.23 3.83 2.11
N ARG A 123 23.84 4.21 0.89
CA ARG A 123 22.62 5.01 0.68
C ARG A 123 21.89 4.56 -0.56
N THR A 124 20.57 4.39 -0.41
CA THR A 124 19.69 3.90 -1.46
C THR A 124 18.55 4.89 -1.68
N ARG A 125 18.35 5.32 -2.94
CA ARG A 125 17.11 5.98 -3.38
C ARG A 125 16.05 4.91 -3.59
N PHE A 126 14.93 5.09 -2.93
CA PHE A 126 13.78 4.21 -2.99
C PHE A 126 12.57 4.99 -3.51
N THR A 127 12.02 4.57 -4.64
CA THR A 127 10.82 5.16 -5.23
C THR A 127 9.71 4.13 -5.24
N ALA A 128 8.69 4.34 -4.41
CA ALA A 128 7.50 3.50 -4.38
C ALA A 128 6.37 4.17 -5.16
N THR A 129 5.68 3.40 -5.98
CA THR A 129 4.51 3.85 -6.75
C THR A 129 3.34 2.92 -6.48
N GLU A 130 2.22 3.50 -6.07
CA GLU A 130 0.97 2.80 -5.84
C GLU A 130 -0.08 3.25 -6.84
N ASN A 131 -0.71 2.29 -7.51
CA ASN A 131 -1.81 2.50 -8.44
C ASN A 131 -3.02 1.72 -7.94
N ILE A 132 -4.11 2.42 -7.61
CA ILE A 132 -5.36 1.82 -7.15
C ILE A 132 -6.46 2.08 -8.17
N ARG A 133 -7.15 1.03 -8.60
CA ARG A 133 -8.32 1.10 -9.46
C ARG A 133 -9.57 0.72 -8.68
N TYR A 134 -10.52 1.64 -8.58
CA TYR A 134 -11.79 1.43 -7.89
C TYR A 134 -12.82 0.73 -8.80
N LYS A 135 -13.47 -0.33 -8.29
CA LYS A 135 -14.37 -1.20 -9.08
C LYS A 135 -15.74 -0.61 -9.38
N ASN A 136 -16.17 0.40 -8.65
CA ASN A 136 -17.46 1.05 -8.92
C ASN A 136 -17.45 2.53 -8.46
N PRO A 137 -18.39 3.36 -8.96
CA PRO A 137 -18.44 4.79 -8.66
C PRO A 137 -18.61 5.12 -7.17
N PHE A 138 -19.39 4.36 -6.40
CA PHE A 138 -19.53 4.61 -4.95
C PHE A 138 -18.21 4.44 -4.23
N VAL A 139 -17.53 3.31 -4.47
CA VAL A 139 -16.22 3.04 -3.87
C VAL A 139 -15.21 4.09 -4.29
N ARG A 140 -15.29 4.54 -5.54
CA ARG A 140 -14.43 5.60 -6.08
C ARG A 140 -14.63 6.91 -5.31
N ALA A 141 -15.88 7.37 -5.15
CA ALA A 141 -16.17 8.58 -4.40
C ALA A 141 -15.69 8.50 -2.95
N VAL A 142 -15.98 7.39 -2.26
CA VAL A 142 -15.56 7.16 -0.87
C VAL A 142 -14.03 7.03 -0.78
N GLY A 143 -13.40 6.30 -1.68
CA GLY A 143 -11.94 6.11 -1.69
C GLY A 143 -11.19 7.43 -1.94
N HIS A 144 -11.68 8.28 -2.86
CA HIS A 144 -11.09 9.60 -3.07
C HIS A 144 -11.27 10.54 -1.87
N ALA A 145 -12.38 10.43 -1.15
CA ALA A 145 -12.68 11.31 -0.02
C ALA A 145 -11.99 10.88 1.30
N LEU A 146 -11.86 9.56 1.53
CA LEU A 146 -11.46 9.04 2.84
C LEU A 146 -10.10 8.34 2.85
N MET A 147 -9.61 7.85 1.71
CA MET A 147 -8.32 7.16 1.64
C MET A 147 -7.18 8.16 1.39
N ASP A 148 -6.34 8.35 2.38
CA ASP A 148 -5.13 9.18 2.28
C ASP A 148 -3.93 8.31 1.88
N LEU A 149 -3.75 8.13 0.55
CA LEU A 149 -2.62 7.35 0.00
C LEU A 149 -1.27 7.96 0.38
N ASP A 150 -1.20 9.29 0.50
CA ASP A 150 0.03 9.97 0.84
C ASP A 150 0.45 9.65 2.28
N LYS A 151 -0.50 9.64 3.22
CA LYS A 151 -0.25 9.23 4.60
C LYS A 151 0.11 7.74 4.68
N MET A 152 -0.58 6.86 3.95
CA MET A 152 -0.29 5.43 3.94
C MET A 152 1.13 5.15 3.44
N MET A 153 1.53 5.78 2.34
CA MET A 153 2.88 5.64 1.79
C MET A 153 3.96 6.19 2.74
N ARG A 154 3.71 7.34 3.38
CA ARG A 154 4.63 7.88 4.40
C ARG A 154 4.77 6.93 5.58
N THR A 155 3.68 6.44 6.13
CA THR A 155 3.71 5.48 7.26
C THR A 155 4.57 4.28 6.90
N TYR A 156 4.36 3.68 5.73
CA TYR A 156 5.19 2.57 5.26
C TYR A 156 6.68 2.94 5.16
N GLN A 157 7.00 4.11 4.56
CA GLN A 157 8.39 4.56 4.42
C GLN A 157 9.06 4.85 5.76
N ASP A 158 8.32 5.41 6.72
CA ASP A 158 8.83 5.69 8.07
C ASP A 158 9.10 4.39 8.86
N GLU A 159 8.20 3.41 8.77
CA GLU A 159 8.38 2.09 9.38
C GLU A 159 9.59 1.35 8.78
N LEU A 160 9.72 1.39 7.45
CA LEU A 160 10.88 0.82 6.74
C LEU A 160 12.18 1.53 7.13
N ALA A 161 12.19 2.86 7.21
CA ALA A 161 13.37 3.62 7.64
C ALA A 161 13.82 3.25 9.05
N ALA A 162 12.86 3.08 9.98
CA ALA A 162 13.15 2.68 11.35
C ALA A 162 13.77 1.28 11.41
N GLU A 163 13.26 0.34 10.62
CA GLU A 163 13.80 -1.02 10.55
C GLU A 163 15.19 -1.06 9.93
N LEU A 164 15.42 -0.35 8.83
CA LEU A 164 16.74 -0.25 8.19
C LEU A 164 17.78 0.35 9.14
N ALA A 165 17.41 1.40 9.89
CA ALA A 165 18.29 1.99 10.90
C ALA A 165 18.61 1.02 12.06
N ARG A 166 17.69 0.11 12.40
CA ARG A 166 17.92 -0.96 13.38
C ARG A 166 18.91 -1.99 12.85
N GLN A 167 18.71 -2.46 11.61
CA GLN A 167 19.57 -3.48 10.98
C GLN A 167 21.00 -2.98 10.78
N THR A 168 21.19 -1.74 10.30
CA THR A 168 22.51 -1.16 10.06
C THR A 168 23.31 -0.89 11.33
N ARG A 169 22.64 -0.70 12.50
CA ARG A 169 23.32 -0.58 13.80
C ARG A 169 23.83 -1.93 14.34
N ILE A 170 23.12 -3.00 14.03
CA ILE A 170 23.45 -4.36 14.51
C ILE A 170 24.58 -4.99 13.69
N SER A 171 24.70 -4.58 12.41
CA SER A 171 25.78 -5.03 11.52
C SER A 171 26.64 -3.83 11.13
N PRO A 172 27.58 -3.37 12.00
CA PRO A 172 28.53 -2.35 11.60
C PRO A 172 29.35 -2.88 10.41
N PRO A 173 29.73 -2.01 9.47
CA PRO A 173 30.57 -2.42 8.34
C PRO A 173 31.83 -3.08 8.87
N GLU A 174 32.18 -4.26 8.31
CA GLU A 174 33.50 -4.84 8.52
C GLU A 174 34.52 -3.80 8.08
N THR A 175 35.27 -3.26 9.03
CA THR A 175 36.40 -2.38 8.77
C THR A 175 37.55 -3.27 8.31
N ASP A 176 37.82 -3.25 6.99
CA ASP A 176 39.10 -3.76 6.44
C ASP A 176 40.31 -2.98 6.97
#